data_001573cded764f6eb91de4c9c84e8c5f
#
_entry.id   001573cded764f6eb91de4c9c84e8c5f
#
_cell.length_a   1.000
_cell.length_b   1.000
_cell.length_c   1.000
_cell.angle_alpha   90.00
_cell.angle_beta   90.00
_cell.angle_gamma   90.00
#
_symmetry.space_group_name_H-M   'P 1'
#
loop_
_entity.id
_entity.type
_entity.pdbx_description
1 polymer ?
#
loop_
_entity_poly.entity_id
_entity_poly.type
_entity_poly.pdbx_seq_one_letter_code
_entity_poly.pdbx_strand_id
1 'polypeptide(L)'
;ALPIFTEALHMILSSLTSTNDIIVCEKPTHNTALKIMKSLGLEIIQVELDAEGMNLKQLENTLENNNVKFGYLIPSYNNPTGIVTKVKRRKEIYNLFRKYSVPIIEDGFNEELLYSSSPIEPIASLSGEGNGVVYIGSLSKILFPGLRIGWIHGDAQLIETLESVKRGINIHSSFLDQSTFYYYLKNGSFNKHIKNVRKYYKDKYNLVMEMIEKHIPYESVLGEGGLHVFIKLKNNLNARELLELCYNDNVLFMPGDIFYKDFYDTNGLSIDGINTFRIGFGKVSDEDIITGIKIISKNIRILENNLTKSSDNK
;
A
#
# COMPACT_ATOMS: atom_id res chain seq x y z
N ALA A 1 4.82 9.81 -16.55
CA ALA A 1 3.61 9.02 -16.70
C ALA A 1 3.10 8.63 -15.31
N LEU A 2 1.93 9.06 -14.94
CA LEU A 2 1.31 8.71 -13.66
C LEU A 2 0.89 7.23 -13.69
N PRO A 3 1.07 6.48 -12.59
CA PRO A 3 0.57 5.11 -12.48
C PRO A 3 -0.95 5.07 -12.62
N ILE A 4 -1.49 4.09 -13.35
CA ILE A 4 -2.95 3.96 -13.60
C ILE A 4 -3.76 3.91 -12.31
N PHE A 5 -3.25 3.25 -11.27
CA PHE A 5 -3.87 3.28 -9.95
C PHE A 5 -4.10 4.71 -9.44
N THR A 6 -3.07 5.55 -9.51
CA THR A 6 -3.12 6.95 -9.06
C THR A 6 -4.17 7.75 -9.85
N GLU A 7 -4.26 7.53 -11.16
CA GLU A 7 -5.26 8.15 -12.04
C GLU A 7 -6.68 7.68 -11.69
N ALA A 8 -6.87 6.37 -11.50
CA ALA A 8 -8.16 5.78 -11.12
C ALA A 8 -8.64 6.32 -9.76
N LEU A 9 -7.79 6.30 -8.75
CA LEU A 9 -8.14 6.82 -7.42
C LEU A 9 -8.46 8.31 -7.47
N HIS A 10 -7.64 9.11 -8.16
CA HIS A 10 -7.89 10.55 -8.33
C HIS A 10 -9.22 10.77 -9.05
N MET A 11 -9.50 10.04 -10.12
CA MET A 11 -10.74 10.18 -10.89
C MET A 11 -11.96 9.83 -10.03
N ILE A 12 -11.95 8.74 -9.26
CA ILE A 12 -13.03 8.36 -8.35
C ILE A 12 -13.25 9.46 -7.31
N LEU A 13 -12.22 9.87 -6.60
CA LEU A 13 -12.35 10.83 -5.51
C LEU A 13 -12.74 12.21 -6.03
N SER A 14 -12.12 12.73 -7.09
CA SER A 14 -12.46 14.05 -7.65
C SER A 14 -13.87 14.14 -8.24
N SER A 15 -14.45 12.99 -8.65
CA SER A 15 -15.81 12.95 -9.21
C SER A 15 -16.90 12.77 -8.18
N LEU A 16 -16.58 12.14 -7.03
CA LEU A 16 -17.59 11.66 -6.08
C LEU A 16 -17.46 12.27 -4.69
N THR A 17 -16.45 13.13 -4.48
CA THR A 17 -16.26 13.80 -3.19
C THR A 17 -16.16 15.32 -3.36
N SER A 18 -16.38 16.02 -2.24
CA SER A 18 -16.19 17.45 -2.09
C SER A 18 -15.18 17.75 -1.00
N THR A 19 -14.62 18.96 -0.98
CA THR A 19 -13.73 19.42 0.09
C THR A 19 -14.39 19.20 1.47
N ASN A 20 -13.59 18.71 2.43
CA ASN A 20 -13.99 18.31 3.79
C ASN A 20 -14.82 17.02 3.88
N ASP A 21 -15.06 16.30 2.77
CA ASP A 21 -15.60 14.95 2.89
C ASP A 21 -14.57 14.04 3.59
N ILE A 22 -15.07 13.13 4.44
CA ILE A 22 -14.24 12.26 5.28
C ILE A 22 -13.96 10.93 4.56
N ILE A 23 -12.69 10.56 4.47
CA ILE A 23 -12.23 9.24 4.02
C ILE A 23 -11.64 8.48 5.19
N VAL A 24 -12.09 7.25 5.39
CA VAL A 24 -11.49 6.31 6.35
C VAL A 24 -10.52 5.40 5.61
N CYS A 25 -9.30 5.24 6.14
CA CYS A 25 -8.31 4.31 5.57
C CYS A 25 -7.50 3.62 6.67
N GLU A 26 -6.66 2.67 6.27
CA GLU A 26 -5.77 1.95 7.18
C GLU A 26 -4.67 2.86 7.74
N LYS A 27 -4.16 2.53 8.91
CA LYS A 27 -3.00 3.18 9.55
C LYS A 27 -1.89 2.16 9.79
N PRO A 28 -0.76 2.25 9.07
CA PRO A 28 -0.46 3.16 7.97
C PRO A 28 -1.10 2.74 6.64
N THR A 29 -1.08 3.63 5.63
CA THR A 29 -1.59 3.37 4.28
C THR A 29 -0.73 4.02 3.18
N HIS A 30 -1.08 3.79 1.92
CA HIS A 30 -0.31 4.23 0.75
C HIS A 30 -0.13 5.75 0.70
N ASN A 31 1.11 6.21 0.75
CA ASN A 31 1.47 7.63 0.80
C ASN A 31 0.95 8.45 -0.39
N THR A 32 0.89 7.86 -1.59
CA THR A 32 0.34 8.56 -2.77
C THR A 32 -1.18 8.73 -2.64
N ALA A 33 -1.89 7.76 -2.07
CA ALA A 33 -3.31 7.90 -1.79
C ALA A 33 -3.57 9.04 -0.79
N LEU A 34 -2.79 9.11 0.29
CA LEU A 34 -2.85 10.22 1.25
C LEU A 34 -2.62 11.59 0.58
N LYS A 35 -1.63 11.67 -0.34
CA LYS A 35 -1.36 12.91 -1.10
C LYS A 35 -2.53 13.31 -2.01
N ILE A 36 -3.16 12.34 -2.68
CA ILE A 36 -4.34 12.60 -3.50
C ILE A 36 -5.49 13.13 -2.64
N MET A 37 -5.81 12.44 -1.54
CA MET A 37 -6.88 12.86 -0.62
C MET A 37 -6.64 14.28 -0.10
N LYS A 38 -5.42 14.58 0.34
CA LYS A 38 -5.02 15.92 0.80
C LYS A 38 -5.13 16.98 -0.30
N SER A 39 -4.72 16.66 -1.54
CA SER A 39 -4.78 17.61 -2.66
C SER A 39 -6.22 17.96 -3.07
N LEU A 40 -7.17 17.09 -2.76
CA LEU A 40 -8.60 17.31 -2.96
C LEU A 40 -9.29 17.97 -1.74
N GLY A 41 -8.54 18.28 -0.69
CA GLY A 41 -9.07 18.89 0.53
C GLY A 41 -9.93 17.96 1.36
N LEU A 42 -9.70 16.64 1.27
CA LEU A 42 -10.46 15.64 2.02
C LEU A 42 -9.91 15.49 3.44
N GLU A 43 -10.80 15.22 4.38
CA GLU A 43 -10.43 14.84 5.73
C GLU A 43 -10.12 13.34 5.80
N ILE A 44 -9.02 12.97 6.48
CA ILE A 44 -8.57 11.60 6.55
C ILE A 44 -8.64 11.10 7.98
N ILE A 45 -9.35 9.99 8.21
CA ILE A 45 -9.31 9.27 9.48
C ILE A 45 -8.63 7.93 9.22
N GLN A 46 -7.53 7.69 9.92
CA GLN A 46 -6.79 6.44 9.82
C GLN A 46 -7.17 5.50 10.98
N VAL A 47 -7.44 4.24 10.65
CA VAL A 47 -7.77 3.16 11.58
C VAL A 47 -6.62 2.17 11.67
N GLU A 48 -6.17 1.85 12.87
CA GLU A 48 -5.03 0.95 13.13
C GLU A 48 -5.22 -0.43 12.49
N LEU A 49 -4.11 -1.02 12.06
CA LEU A 49 -4.06 -2.42 11.62
C LEU A 49 -3.60 -3.30 12.78
N ASP A 50 -4.25 -4.45 12.93
CA ASP A 50 -3.75 -5.60 13.69
C ASP A 50 -3.27 -6.72 12.75
N ALA A 51 -2.88 -7.87 13.29
CA ALA A 51 -2.39 -9.01 12.50
C ALA A 51 -3.42 -9.61 11.54
N GLU A 52 -4.71 -9.29 11.70
CA GLU A 52 -5.78 -9.79 10.83
C GLU A 52 -6.29 -8.75 9.82
N GLY A 53 -5.90 -7.49 9.99
CA GLY A 53 -6.33 -6.36 9.15
C GLY A 53 -6.79 -5.17 9.99
N MET A 54 -7.69 -4.34 9.47
CA MET A 54 -8.21 -3.15 10.14
C MET A 54 -8.92 -3.48 11.46
N ASN A 55 -8.66 -2.70 12.51
CA ASN A 55 -9.28 -2.86 13.82
C ASN A 55 -10.76 -2.54 13.78
N LEU A 56 -11.62 -3.55 14.00
CA LEU A 56 -13.07 -3.44 13.83
C LEU A 56 -13.72 -2.47 14.83
N LYS A 57 -13.26 -2.49 16.10
CA LYS A 57 -13.84 -1.63 17.13
C LYS A 57 -13.57 -0.15 16.84
N GLN A 58 -12.36 0.16 16.41
CA GLN A 58 -11.99 1.52 16.02
C GLN A 58 -12.71 1.93 14.73
N LEU A 59 -12.83 1.02 13.75
CA LEU A 59 -13.57 1.25 12.52
C LEU A 59 -15.05 1.55 12.82
N GLU A 60 -15.72 0.71 13.62
CA GLU A 60 -17.13 0.90 13.97
C GLU A 60 -17.35 2.24 14.67
N ASN A 61 -16.53 2.57 15.67
CA ASN A 61 -16.61 3.86 16.36
C ASN A 61 -16.39 5.03 15.40
N THR A 62 -15.51 4.89 14.42
CA THR A 62 -15.27 5.95 13.42
C THR A 62 -16.47 6.13 12.50
N LEU A 63 -17.05 5.03 12.02
CA LEU A 63 -18.24 5.08 11.14
C LEU A 63 -19.49 5.57 11.85
N GLU A 64 -19.63 5.28 13.15
CA GLU A 64 -20.77 5.71 13.97
C GLU A 64 -20.75 7.22 14.27
N ASN A 65 -19.56 7.78 14.51
CA ASN A 65 -19.42 9.16 14.98
C ASN A 65 -19.05 10.18 13.90
N ASN A 66 -18.88 9.75 12.64
CA ASN A 66 -18.49 10.63 11.55
C ASN A 66 -19.31 10.36 10.29
N ASN A 67 -19.59 11.42 9.51
CA ASN A 67 -20.22 11.28 8.21
C ASN A 67 -19.20 10.87 7.15
N VAL A 68 -18.78 9.60 7.19
CA VAL A 68 -17.75 9.06 6.30
C VAL A 68 -18.29 8.93 4.87
N LYS A 69 -17.56 9.47 3.89
CA LYS A 69 -17.94 9.42 2.47
C LYS A 69 -17.51 8.13 1.79
N PHE A 70 -16.26 7.67 2.05
CA PHE A 70 -15.69 6.44 1.51
C PHE A 70 -14.74 5.78 2.51
N GLY A 71 -14.65 4.43 2.43
CA GLY A 71 -13.49 3.69 2.92
C GLY A 71 -12.48 3.49 1.80
N TYR A 72 -11.18 3.73 2.03
CA TYR A 72 -10.09 3.35 1.14
C TYR A 72 -9.25 2.25 1.77
N LEU A 73 -9.21 1.06 1.17
CA LEU A 73 -8.62 -0.14 1.75
C LEU A 73 -7.65 -0.83 0.79
N ILE A 74 -6.56 -1.38 1.34
CA ILE A 74 -5.59 -2.23 0.63
C ILE A 74 -5.55 -3.61 1.33
N PRO A 75 -6.56 -4.46 1.13
CA PRO A 75 -6.70 -5.68 1.93
C PRO A 75 -5.70 -6.78 1.56
N SER A 76 -5.05 -6.68 0.39
CA SER A 76 -4.04 -7.63 -0.07
C SER A 76 -2.66 -6.96 -0.13
N TYR A 77 -1.75 -7.40 0.76
CA TYR A 77 -0.39 -6.84 0.85
C TYR A 77 -0.39 -5.32 1.03
N ASN A 78 -1.07 -4.87 2.09
CA ASN A 78 -1.17 -3.46 2.42
C ASN A 78 0.15 -2.71 2.21
N ASN A 79 0.09 -1.54 1.63
CA ASN A 79 1.24 -0.66 1.47
C ASN A 79 1.20 0.43 2.55
N PRO A 80 2.13 0.42 3.54
CA PRO A 80 3.47 -0.18 3.46
C PRO A 80 3.65 -1.53 4.17
N THR A 81 2.69 -2.01 4.95
CA THR A 81 2.92 -3.09 5.93
C THR A 81 3.09 -4.48 5.32
N GLY A 82 2.57 -4.73 4.10
CA GLY A 82 2.53 -6.05 3.51
C GLY A 82 1.57 -7.03 4.19
N ILE A 83 0.76 -6.56 5.15
CA ILE A 83 -0.28 -7.37 5.83
C ILE A 83 -1.35 -7.78 4.82
N VAL A 84 -1.85 -9.00 4.97
CA VAL A 84 -2.99 -9.51 4.22
C VAL A 84 -4.19 -9.64 5.15
N THR A 85 -5.21 -8.84 4.91
CA THR A 85 -6.47 -8.91 5.66
C THR A 85 -7.12 -10.28 5.50
N LYS A 86 -7.36 -10.97 6.59
CA LYS A 86 -7.87 -12.34 6.61
C LYS A 86 -9.31 -12.42 6.10
N VAL A 87 -9.70 -13.56 5.52
CA VAL A 87 -11.02 -13.75 4.89
C VAL A 87 -12.18 -13.36 5.82
N LYS A 88 -12.13 -13.79 7.08
CA LYS A 88 -13.16 -13.44 8.07
C LYS A 88 -13.20 -11.93 8.30
N ARG A 89 -12.03 -11.29 8.47
CA ARG A 89 -11.92 -9.87 8.71
C ARG A 89 -12.41 -9.03 7.51
N ARG A 90 -12.19 -9.48 6.26
CA ARG A 90 -12.76 -8.84 5.06
C ARG A 90 -14.29 -8.79 5.11
N LYS A 91 -14.94 -9.89 5.50
CA LYS A 91 -16.40 -9.96 5.68
C LYS A 91 -16.89 -9.04 6.79
N GLU A 92 -16.20 -8.99 7.92
CA GLU A 92 -16.55 -8.14 9.07
C GLU A 92 -16.42 -6.65 8.69
N ILE A 93 -15.32 -6.26 8.03
CA ILE A 93 -15.11 -4.90 7.51
C ILE A 93 -16.23 -4.53 6.52
N TYR A 94 -16.49 -5.38 5.53
CA TYR A 94 -17.54 -5.15 4.55
C TYR A 94 -18.91 -4.95 5.20
N ASN A 95 -19.25 -5.78 6.19
CA ASN A 95 -20.53 -5.67 6.91
C ASN A 95 -20.63 -4.37 7.71
N LEU A 96 -19.55 -3.88 8.31
CA LEU A 96 -19.54 -2.59 8.99
C LEU A 96 -19.78 -1.45 8.01
N PHE A 97 -19.06 -1.39 6.91
CA PHE A 97 -19.27 -0.36 5.89
C PHE A 97 -20.70 -0.39 5.34
N ARG A 98 -21.25 -1.58 5.10
CA ARG A 98 -22.65 -1.73 4.69
C ARG A 98 -23.65 -1.26 5.75
N LYS A 99 -23.43 -1.59 7.02
CA LYS A 99 -24.28 -1.18 8.15
C LYS A 99 -24.43 0.35 8.19
N TYR A 100 -23.37 1.08 7.89
CA TYR A 100 -23.37 2.54 7.88
C TYR A 100 -23.58 3.16 6.49
N SER A 101 -23.88 2.33 5.47
CA SER A 101 -24.10 2.79 4.08
C SER A 101 -22.91 3.54 3.47
N VAL A 102 -21.70 3.21 3.86
CA VAL A 102 -20.46 3.81 3.36
C VAL A 102 -19.84 2.90 2.28
N PRO A 103 -19.61 3.40 1.05
CA PRO A 103 -18.96 2.64 0.00
C PRO A 103 -17.45 2.49 0.24
N ILE A 104 -16.87 1.43 -0.32
CA ILE A 104 -15.45 1.08 -0.20
C ILE A 104 -14.77 1.29 -1.55
N ILE A 105 -13.59 1.89 -1.54
CA ILE A 105 -12.60 1.84 -2.63
C ILE A 105 -11.56 0.80 -2.24
N GLU A 106 -11.54 -0.33 -2.95
CA GLU A 106 -10.60 -1.42 -2.74
C GLU A 106 -9.44 -1.33 -3.73
N ASP A 107 -8.23 -1.24 -3.20
CA ASP A 107 -6.99 -1.20 -3.97
C ASP A 107 -6.38 -2.61 -4.09
N GLY A 108 -6.53 -3.21 -5.26
CA GLY A 108 -6.08 -4.57 -5.59
C GLY A 108 -4.74 -4.62 -6.31
N PHE A 109 -3.85 -3.65 -6.13
CA PHE A 109 -2.62 -3.47 -6.95
C PHE A 109 -1.58 -4.60 -6.86
N ASN A 110 -1.64 -5.48 -5.86
CA ASN A 110 -0.67 -6.56 -5.60
C ASN A 110 -1.31 -7.94 -5.42
N GLU A 111 -2.58 -8.11 -5.67
CA GLU A 111 -3.29 -9.38 -5.37
C GLU A 111 -2.68 -10.60 -6.04
N GLU A 112 -2.17 -10.44 -7.25
CA GLU A 112 -1.56 -11.53 -8.00
C GLU A 112 -0.20 -11.98 -7.44
N LEU A 113 0.47 -11.17 -6.59
CA LEU A 113 1.76 -11.50 -5.98
C LEU A 113 1.62 -12.33 -4.69
N LEU A 114 0.70 -13.27 -4.71
CA LEU A 114 0.44 -14.19 -3.63
C LEU A 114 1.53 -15.26 -3.51
N TYR A 115 2.19 -15.34 -2.35
CA TYR A 115 3.23 -16.35 -2.06
C TYR A 115 2.69 -17.57 -1.33
N SER A 116 1.50 -17.49 -0.76
CA SER A 116 0.76 -18.63 -0.20
C SER A 116 0.03 -19.41 -1.29
N SER A 117 -0.44 -20.60 -0.96
CA SER A 117 -1.04 -21.54 -1.93
C SER A 117 -2.48 -21.21 -2.32
N SER A 118 -3.18 -20.35 -1.58
CA SER A 118 -4.61 -20.07 -1.80
C SER A 118 -4.88 -18.60 -2.04
N PRO A 119 -5.48 -18.22 -3.18
CA PRO A 119 -5.96 -16.88 -3.41
C PRO A 119 -6.96 -16.47 -2.34
N ILE A 120 -6.88 -15.21 -1.88
CA ILE A 120 -7.90 -14.63 -1.03
C ILE A 120 -8.74 -13.72 -1.92
N GLU A 121 -10.04 -13.98 -1.95
CA GLU A 121 -10.95 -13.18 -2.75
C GLU A 121 -11.02 -11.73 -2.26
N PRO A 122 -11.11 -10.75 -3.18
CA PRO A 122 -11.25 -9.34 -2.84
C PRO A 122 -12.56 -9.08 -2.09
N ILE A 123 -12.63 -7.96 -1.36
CA ILE A 123 -13.87 -7.51 -0.71
C ILE A 123 -14.96 -7.29 -1.76
N ALA A 124 -14.59 -6.83 -2.95
CA ALA A 124 -15.51 -6.65 -4.07
C ALA A 124 -16.32 -7.90 -4.42
N SER A 125 -15.77 -9.11 -4.21
CA SER A 125 -16.50 -10.36 -4.44
C SER A 125 -17.69 -10.56 -3.48
N LEU A 126 -17.68 -9.87 -2.32
CA LEU A 126 -18.75 -9.93 -1.33
C LEU A 126 -19.92 -9.00 -1.69
N SER A 127 -19.72 -8.05 -2.59
CA SER A 127 -20.70 -7.02 -2.94
C SER A 127 -21.79 -7.50 -3.91
N GLY A 128 -21.68 -8.69 -4.47
CA GLY A 128 -22.60 -9.21 -5.47
C GLY A 128 -22.61 -8.37 -6.75
N GLU A 129 -23.78 -7.88 -7.16
CA GLU A 129 -23.92 -7.09 -8.39
C GLU A 129 -23.44 -5.61 -8.26
N GLY A 130 -22.38 -5.36 -7.47
CA GLY A 130 -21.70 -4.07 -7.45
C GLY A 130 -22.08 -3.14 -6.29
N ASN A 131 -22.77 -3.63 -5.28
CA ASN A 131 -23.28 -2.79 -4.21
C ASN A 131 -22.21 -2.36 -3.20
N GLY A 132 -21.68 -1.13 -3.38
CA GLY A 132 -20.91 -0.44 -2.36
C GLY A 132 -19.40 -0.72 -2.38
N VAL A 133 -18.85 -1.45 -3.37
CA VAL A 133 -17.40 -1.61 -3.50
C VAL A 133 -16.93 -1.24 -4.91
N VAL A 134 -15.97 -0.34 -4.98
CA VAL A 134 -15.24 0.05 -6.19
C VAL A 134 -13.85 -0.56 -6.12
N TYR A 135 -13.57 -1.54 -6.96
CA TYR A 135 -12.28 -2.21 -7.03
C TYR A 135 -11.38 -1.57 -8.09
N ILE A 136 -10.13 -1.30 -7.73
CA ILE A 136 -9.10 -0.79 -8.64
C ILE A 136 -8.04 -1.86 -8.84
N GLY A 137 -7.89 -2.36 -10.08
CA GLY A 137 -6.84 -3.29 -10.45
C GLY A 137 -5.78 -2.66 -11.34
N SER A 138 -4.54 -3.19 -11.29
CA SER A 138 -3.41 -2.66 -12.05
C SER A 138 -2.42 -3.76 -12.46
N LEU A 139 -1.92 -3.68 -13.69
CA LEU A 139 -0.86 -4.56 -14.19
C LEU A 139 0.56 -4.05 -13.91
N SER A 140 0.70 -2.86 -13.31
CA SER A 140 1.99 -2.18 -13.18
C SER A 140 3.02 -2.93 -12.33
N LYS A 141 2.59 -3.79 -11.42
CA LYS A 141 3.47 -4.55 -10.51
C LYS A 141 3.72 -5.98 -10.98
N ILE A 142 2.80 -6.54 -11.74
CA ILE A 142 2.84 -7.93 -12.21
C ILE A 142 3.36 -8.08 -13.65
N LEU A 143 3.30 -7.02 -14.45
CA LEU A 143 3.93 -6.93 -15.77
C LEU A 143 5.03 -5.86 -15.73
N PHE A 144 4.77 -4.70 -16.32
CA PHE A 144 5.68 -3.55 -16.27
C PHE A 144 4.90 -2.24 -16.23
N PRO A 145 5.36 -1.27 -15.45
CA PRO A 145 4.61 -0.04 -15.22
C PRO A 145 4.41 0.81 -16.49
N GLY A 146 5.26 0.66 -17.51
CA GLY A 146 5.15 1.36 -18.79
C GLY A 146 3.95 0.95 -19.64
N LEU A 147 3.34 -0.21 -19.39
CA LEU A 147 2.15 -0.68 -20.13
C LEU A 147 0.92 0.20 -19.90
N ARG A 148 0.85 0.89 -18.76
CA ARG A 148 -0.23 1.83 -18.43
C ARG A 148 -1.65 1.24 -18.50
N ILE A 149 -1.84 -0.03 -18.13
CA ILE A 149 -3.14 -0.71 -18.07
C ILE A 149 -3.54 -0.98 -16.62
N GLY A 150 -4.76 -0.60 -16.30
CA GLY A 150 -5.50 -0.92 -15.09
C GLY A 150 -6.99 -0.87 -15.37
N TRP A 151 -7.79 -1.25 -14.41
CA TRP A 151 -9.25 -1.28 -14.53
C TRP A 151 -9.92 -0.86 -13.24
N ILE A 152 -11.15 -0.39 -13.38
CA ILE A 152 -12.08 -0.16 -12.28
C ILE A 152 -13.25 -1.12 -12.47
N HIS A 153 -13.65 -1.79 -11.40
CA HIS A 153 -14.84 -2.62 -11.35
C HIS A 153 -15.77 -2.07 -10.25
N GLY A 154 -17.05 -1.97 -10.55
CA GLY A 154 -18.06 -1.45 -9.62
C GLY A 154 -19.45 -1.44 -10.22
N ASP A 155 -20.37 -0.75 -9.56
CA ASP A 155 -21.73 -0.55 -10.05
C ASP A 155 -21.78 0.10 -11.44
N ALA A 156 -22.73 -0.32 -12.27
CA ALA A 156 -22.84 0.13 -13.66
C ALA A 156 -23.01 1.66 -13.76
N GLN A 157 -23.86 2.26 -12.92
CA GLN A 157 -24.11 3.70 -12.93
C GLN A 157 -22.85 4.50 -12.53
N LEU A 158 -22.09 3.97 -11.56
CA LEU A 158 -20.80 4.53 -11.19
C LEU A 158 -19.80 4.47 -12.34
N ILE A 159 -19.70 3.31 -13.02
CA ILE A 159 -18.78 3.13 -14.14
C ILE A 159 -19.13 4.07 -15.30
N GLU A 160 -20.42 4.26 -15.64
CA GLU A 160 -20.87 5.23 -16.64
C GLU A 160 -20.44 6.66 -16.29
N THR A 161 -20.57 7.04 -15.02
CA THR A 161 -20.13 8.35 -14.52
C THR A 161 -18.64 8.53 -14.69
N LEU A 162 -17.84 7.55 -14.25
CA LEU A 162 -16.38 7.58 -14.36
C LEU A 162 -15.89 7.52 -15.82
N GLU A 163 -16.61 6.81 -16.70
CA GLU A 163 -16.32 6.79 -18.14
C GLU A 163 -16.49 8.19 -18.75
N SER A 164 -17.57 8.89 -18.40
CA SER A 164 -17.81 10.27 -18.85
C SER A 164 -16.68 11.21 -18.41
N VAL A 165 -16.26 11.13 -17.15
CA VAL A 165 -15.13 11.92 -16.63
C VAL A 165 -13.84 11.57 -17.36
N LYS A 166 -13.56 10.27 -17.55
CA LYS A 166 -12.36 9.80 -18.27
C LYS A 166 -12.30 10.33 -19.69
N ARG A 167 -13.43 10.36 -20.41
CA ARG A 167 -13.50 10.94 -21.76
C ARG A 167 -13.08 12.41 -21.79
N GLY A 168 -13.42 13.17 -20.75
CA GLY A 168 -12.98 14.56 -20.62
C GLY A 168 -11.48 14.74 -20.34
N ILE A 169 -10.83 13.72 -19.73
CA ILE A 169 -9.41 13.77 -19.38
C ILE A 169 -8.51 13.27 -20.53
N ASN A 170 -8.80 12.09 -21.09
CA ASN A 170 -7.91 11.45 -22.06
C ASN A 170 -8.61 10.58 -23.12
N ILE A 171 -9.86 10.85 -23.43
CA ILE A 171 -10.71 10.18 -24.42
C ILE A 171 -10.73 8.64 -24.27
N HIS A 172 -9.58 7.96 -24.44
CA HIS A 172 -9.43 6.51 -24.26
C HIS A 172 -7.98 6.13 -23.92
N SER A 173 -7.81 4.97 -23.29
CA SER A 173 -6.48 4.36 -23.08
C SER A 173 -5.96 3.76 -24.41
N SER A 174 -4.64 3.59 -24.53
CA SER A 174 -3.99 3.04 -25.73
C SER A 174 -4.63 1.73 -26.19
N PHE A 175 -5.17 1.70 -27.41
CA PHE A 175 -5.74 0.51 -28.00
C PHE A 175 -4.68 -0.57 -28.27
N LEU A 176 -3.48 -0.17 -28.65
CA LEU A 176 -2.37 -1.09 -28.92
C LEU A 176 -2.00 -1.88 -27.65
N ASP A 177 -1.84 -1.19 -26.52
CA ASP A 177 -1.47 -1.82 -25.26
C ASP A 177 -2.57 -2.75 -24.77
N GLN A 178 -3.84 -2.33 -24.87
CA GLN A 178 -4.98 -3.18 -24.51
C GLN A 178 -5.07 -4.42 -25.42
N SER A 179 -4.88 -4.29 -26.73
CA SER A 179 -4.89 -5.42 -27.67
C SER A 179 -3.72 -6.36 -27.39
N THR A 180 -2.53 -5.83 -27.11
CA THR A 180 -1.36 -6.63 -26.75
C THR A 180 -1.63 -7.46 -25.50
N PHE A 181 -2.19 -6.84 -24.47
CA PHE A 181 -2.55 -7.56 -23.25
C PHE A 181 -3.68 -8.58 -23.47
N TYR A 182 -4.68 -8.25 -24.27
CA TYR A 182 -5.76 -9.17 -24.64
C TYR A 182 -5.20 -10.47 -25.26
N TYR A 183 -4.32 -10.35 -26.25
CA TYR A 183 -3.71 -11.53 -26.87
C TYR A 183 -2.79 -12.29 -25.91
N TYR A 184 -2.11 -11.59 -24.99
CA TYR A 184 -1.29 -12.20 -23.96
C TYR A 184 -2.12 -13.02 -22.96
N LEU A 185 -3.32 -12.55 -22.64
CA LEU A 185 -4.31 -13.31 -21.85
C LEU A 185 -4.84 -14.51 -22.65
N LYS A 186 -5.31 -14.24 -23.86
CA LYS A 186 -6.02 -15.23 -24.70
C LYS A 186 -5.19 -16.45 -25.03
N ASN A 187 -3.89 -16.30 -25.23
CA ASN A 187 -2.98 -17.42 -25.53
C ASN A 187 -2.43 -18.13 -24.27
N GLY A 188 -2.87 -17.76 -23.07
CA GLY A 188 -2.46 -18.37 -21.81
C GLY A 188 -1.07 -17.96 -21.31
N SER A 189 -0.36 -17.07 -22.01
CA SER A 189 0.99 -16.62 -21.62
C SER A 189 0.98 -15.89 -20.28
N PHE A 190 -0.09 -15.15 -19.98
CA PHE A 190 -0.24 -14.43 -18.72
C PHE A 190 -0.21 -15.37 -17.50
N ASN A 191 -0.92 -16.49 -17.54
CA ASN A 191 -0.95 -17.45 -16.44
C ASN A 191 0.44 -18.05 -16.17
N LYS A 192 1.19 -18.37 -17.25
CA LYS A 192 2.58 -18.83 -17.13
C LYS A 192 3.48 -17.75 -16.54
N HIS A 193 3.31 -16.52 -16.98
CA HIS A 193 4.06 -15.36 -16.47
C HIS A 193 3.82 -15.16 -14.97
N ILE A 194 2.56 -15.09 -14.51
CA ILE A 194 2.21 -14.91 -13.10
C ILE A 194 2.82 -16.02 -12.23
N LYS A 195 2.79 -17.27 -12.67
CA LYS A 195 3.43 -18.37 -11.95
C LYS A 195 4.93 -18.16 -11.76
N ASN A 196 5.63 -17.69 -12.81
CA ASN A 196 7.07 -17.43 -12.75
C ASN A 196 7.39 -16.21 -11.86
N VAL A 197 6.60 -15.14 -11.99
CA VAL A 197 6.76 -13.90 -11.21
C VAL A 197 6.55 -14.17 -9.71
N ARG A 198 5.52 -14.94 -9.35
CA ARG A 198 5.28 -15.37 -7.96
C ARG A 198 6.46 -16.12 -7.38
N LYS A 199 7.02 -17.08 -8.13
CA LYS A 199 8.21 -17.82 -7.69
C LYS A 199 9.39 -16.89 -7.49
N TYR A 200 9.69 -16.06 -8.49
CA TYR A 200 10.82 -15.13 -8.46
C TYR A 200 10.76 -14.17 -7.26
N TYR A 201 9.62 -13.55 -7.03
CA TYR A 201 9.48 -12.61 -5.92
C TYR A 201 9.38 -13.31 -4.55
N LYS A 202 8.86 -14.54 -4.50
CA LYS A 202 8.90 -15.34 -3.28
C LYS A 202 10.34 -15.66 -2.86
N ASP A 203 11.18 -16.05 -3.82
CA ASP A 203 12.59 -16.35 -3.55
C ASP A 203 13.32 -15.08 -3.05
N LYS A 204 13.09 -13.94 -3.68
CA LYS A 204 13.60 -12.64 -3.20
C LYS A 204 13.09 -12.24 -1.81
N TYR A 205 11.81 -12.42 -1.55
CA TYR A 205 11.22 -12.16 -0.23
C TYR A 205 11.90 -12.99 0.86
N ASN A 206 12.11 -14.27 0.60
CA ASN A 206 12.81 -15.17 1.54
C ASN A 206 14.23 -14.69 1.81
N LEU A 207 14.96 -14.28 0.78
CA LEU A 207 16.32 -13.71 0.93
C LEU A 207 16.30 -12.43 1.79
N VAL A 208 15.36 -11.52 1.52
CA VAL A 208 15.20 -10.28 2.31
C VAL A 208 14.92 -10.59 3.76
N MET A 209 14.00 -11.50 4.06
CA MET A 209 13.65 -11.87 5.43
C MET A 209 14.81 -12.53 6.16
N GLU A 210 15.54 -13.46 5.50
CA GLU A 210 16.75 -14.07 6.07
C GLU A 210 17.81 -13.01 6.43
N MET A 211 18.03 -12.05 5.53
CA MET A 211 19.03 -10.99 5.75
C MET A 211 18.59 -10.02 6.85
N ILE A 212 17.31 -9.69 6.95
CA ILE A 212 16.77 -8.86 8.03
C ILE A 212 16.94 -9.56 9.37
N GLU A 213 16.51 -10.81 9.49
CA GLU A 213 16.64 -11.61 10.73
C GLU A 213 18.08 -11.69 11.21
N LYS A 214 19.02 -11.85 10.27
CA LYS A 214 20.43 -12.00 10.57
C LYS A 214 21.13 -10.70 10.96
N HIS A 215 20.71 -9.56 10.43
CA HIS A 215 21.51 -8.34 10.48
C HIS A 215 20.80 -7.14 11.14
N ILE A 216 19.48 -7.02 11.08
CA ILE A 216 18.76 -5.83 11.57
C ILE A 216 18.19 -6.07 12.97
N PRO A 217 18.55 -5.25 13.96
CA PRO A 217 17.91 -5.27 15.28
C PRO A 217 16.54 -4.56 15.18
N TYR A 218 15.48 -5.31 14.95
CA TYR A 218 14.12 -4.78 14.83
C TYR A 218 13.25 -5.08 16.06
N GLU A 219 12.21 -4.28 16.28
CA GLU A 219 11.11 -4.58 17.21
C GLU A 219 10.09 -5.48 16.54
N SER A 220 9.69 -5.14 15.31
CA SER A 220 8.81 -5.96 14.48
C SER A 220 9.12 -5.82 13.00
N VAL A 221 8.86 -6.89 12.25
CA VAL A 221 8.86 -6.89 10.78
C VAL A 221 7.49 -7.34 10.32
N LEU A 222 6.88 -6.57 9.42
CA LEU A 222 5.58 -6.86 8.84
C LEU A 222 5.74 -7.13 7.35
N GLY A 223 4.95 -8.07 6.85
CA GLY A 223 4.84 -8.44 5.44
C GLY A 223 4.61 -9.93 5.29
N GLU A 224 3.57 -10.29 4.53
CA GLU A 224 3.22 -11.68 4.20
C GLU A 224 3.52 -11.99 2.72
N GLY A 225 4.04 -11.01 1.99
CA GLY A 225 4.31 -11.10 0.56
C GLY A 225 4.40 -9.73 -0.12
N GLY A 226 4.10 -9.67 -1.42
CA GLY A 226 4.19 -8.44 -2.20
C GLY A 226 5.63 -8.09 -2.57
N LEU A 227 5.97 -6.81 -2.63
CA LEU A 227 7.24 -6.29 -3.14
C LEU A 227 8.06 -5.51 -2.10
N HIS A 228 7.63 -5.54 -0.84
CA HIS A 228 8.26 -4.77 0.23
C HIS A 228 8.01 -5.41 1.60
N VAL A 229 8.84 -5.04 2.55
CA VAL A 229 8.69 -5.34 3.98
C VAL A 229 8.72 -4.05 4.76
N PHE A 230 8.00 -4.01 5.88
CA PHE A 230 7.90 -2.86 6.77
C PHE A 230 8.50 -3.19 8.12
N ILE A 231 9.48 -2.41 8.54
CA ILE A 231 10.32 -2.68 9.71
C ILE A 231 10.10 -1.59 10.75
N LYS A 232 9.89 -1.99 12.00
CA LYS A 232 9.92 -1.12 13.17
C LYS A 232 11.23 -1.31 13.92
N LEU A 233 11.97 -0.23 14.08
CA LEU A 233 13.25 -0.21 14.81
C LEU A 233 13.03 -0.27 16.31
N LYS A 234 13.99 -0.88 17.01
CA LYS A 234 14.08 -0.83 18.48
C LYS A 234 14.45 0.58 18.97
N ASN A 235 14.25 0.82 20.25
CA ASN A 235 14.74 2.00 20.96
C ASN A 235 14.26 3.35 20.37
N ASN A 236 13.15 3.36 19.65
CA ASN A 236 12.59 4.54 18.97
C ASN A 236 13.62 5.30 18.10
N LEU A 237 14.55 4.57 17.48
CA LEU A 237 15.50 5.14 16.53
C LEU A 237 14.76 5.83 15.38
N ASN A 238 15.24 7.02 15.02
CA ASN A 238 14.62 7.80 13.94
C ASN A 238 15.03 7.25 12.58
N ALA A 239 14.04 6.77 11.79
CA ALA A 239 14.27 6.21 10.47
C ALA A 239 14.73 7.26 9.43
N ARG A 240 14.47 8.55 9.64
CA ARG A 240 14.98 9.62 8.76
C ARG A 240 16.47 9.85 8.98
N GLU A 241 16.91 9.88 10.24
CA GLU A 241 18.34 9.96 10.57
C GLU A 241 19.10 8.73 10.02
N LEU A 242 18.48 7.54 10.13
CA LEU A 242 19.01 6.32 9.51
C LEU A 242 19.10 6.47 7.99
N LEU A 243 18.09 7.04 7.34
CA LEU A 243 18.09 7.26 5.89
C LEU A 243 19.23 8.19 5.46
N GLU A 244 19.48 9.27 6.20
CA GLU A 244 20.59 10.20 5.92
C GLU A 244 21.96 9.50 5.96
N LEU A 245 22.19 8.66 6.97
CA LEU A 245 23.41 7.86 7.05
C LEU A 245 23.52 6.86 5.89
N CYS A 246 22.43 6.17 5.58
CA CYS A 246 22.40 5.19 4.49
C CYS A 246 22.54 5.85 3.11
N TYR A 247 22.02 7.06 2.92
CA TYR A 247 22.16 7.84 1.69
C TYR A 247 23.64 8.10 1.36
N ASN A 248 24.47 8.41 2.36
CA ASN A 248 25.90 8.60 2.19
C ASN A 248 26.64 7.31 1.78
N ASP A 249 26.07 6.14 2.11
CA ASP A 249 26.55 4.82 1.69
C ASP A 249 25.82 4.30 0.43
N ASN A 250 25.10 5.16 -0.34
CA ASN A 250 24.34 4.84 -1.55
C ASN A 250 23.20 3.83 -1.34
N VAL A 251 22.60 3.79 -0.16
CA VAL A 251 21.44 2.94 0.14
C VAL A 251 20.24 3.81 0.46
N LEU A 252 19.10 3.52 -0.20
CA LEU A 252 17.84 4.22 -0.02
C LEU A 252 16.72 3.27 0.39
N PHE A 253 15.90 3.72 1.31
CA PHE A 253 14.62 3.10 1.69
C PHE A 253 13.56 4.19 1.93
N MET A 254 12.32 3.81 2.16
CA MET A 254 11.25 4.77 2.45
C MET A 254 11.06 4.90 3.96
N PRO A 255 11.24 6.07 4.57
CA PRO A 255 10.92 6.28 5.98
C PRO A 255 9.43 6.08 6.21
N GLY A 256 9.06 5.54 7.37
CA GLY A 256 7.70 5.05 7.61
C GLY A 256 6.69 6.15 7.90
N ASP A 257 7.12 7.27 8.43
CA ASP A 257 6.28 8.42 8.77
C ASP A 257 5.45 8.95 7.58
N ILE A 258 5.96 8.82 6.32
CA ILE A 258 5.24 9.26 5.12
C ILE A 258 3.95 8.49 4.83
N PHE A 259 3.70 7.37 5.50
CA PHE A 259 2.51 6.53 5.35
C PHE A 259 1.41 6.86 6.37
N TYR A 260 1.61 7.93 7.15
CA TYR A 260 0.66 8.45 8.12
C TYR A 260 0.12 9.81 7.67
N LYS A 261 -1.13 10.13 8.07
CA LYS A 261 -1.81 11.34 7.61
C LYS A 261 -1.11 12.64 8.07
N ASP A 262 -0.53 12.63 9.27
CA ASP A 262 0.08 13.80 9.90
C ASP A 262 1.59 13.92 9.62
N PHE A 263 2.01 13.40 8.47
CA PHE A 263 3.39 13.46 8.01
C PHE A 263 4.00 14.88 7.97
N TYR A 264 3.18 15.91 7.80
CA TYR A 264 3.55 17.31 7.95
C TYR A 264 2.77 17.93 9.10
N ASP A 265 3.29 17.86 10.32
CA ASP A 265 2.85 18.78 11.36
C ASP A 265 3.49 20.17 11.13
N THR A 266 3.01 21.20 11.82
CA THR A 266 3.53 22.56 11.73
C THR A 266 5.01 22.69 12.13
N ASN A 267 5.60 21.64 12.73
CA ASN A 267 6.99 21.54 13.16
C ASN A 267 7.81 20.55 12.31
N GLY A 268 7.20 19.92 11.27
CA GLY A 268 7.88 19.06 10.33
C GLY A 268 8.16 17.63 10.78
N LEU A 269 7.62 17.19 11.92
CA LEU A 269 7.84 15.86 12.46
C LEU A 269 6.50 15.18 12.80
N SER A 270 6.14 14.16 12.03
CA SER A 270 5.14 13.19 12.48
C SER A 270 5.75 12.31 13.57
N ILE A 271 5.06 12.18 14.70
CA ILE A 271 5.44 11.23 15.77
C ILE A 271 5.12 9.80 15.32
N ASP A 272 4.05 9.62 14.55
CA ASP A 272 3.62 8.32 14.03
C ASP A 272 4.61 7.81 12.98
N GLY A 273 5.08 6.59 13.18
CA GLY A 273 5.94 5.90 12.21
C GLY A 273 7.38 6.39 12.12
N ILE A 274 7.83 7.31 12.98
CA ILE A 274 9.19 7.89 12.95
C ILE A 274 10.29 6.81 13.08
N ASN A 275 10.01 5.73 13.80
CA ASN A 275 10.91 4.59 13.99
C ASN A 275 10.65 3.44 13.04
N THR A 276 9.92 3.67 11.96
CA THR A 276 9.59 2.65 10.96
C THR A 276 10.15 2.99 9.59
N PHE A 277 10.38 1.98 8.77
CA PHE A 277 10.77 2.16 7.38
C PHE A 277 10.36 0.97 6.51
N ARG A 278 10.25 1.21 5.20
CA ARG A 278 9.88 0.21 4.21
C ARG A 278 11.05 -0.06 3.26
N ILE A 279 11.45 -1.33 3.15
CA ILE A 279 12.38 -1.81 2.13
C ILE A 279 11.58 -2.34 0.94
N GLY A 280 11.84 -1.82 -0.26
CA GLY A 280 11.30 -2.35 -1.51
C GLY A 280 12.37 -3.16 -2.24
N PHE A 281 12.09 -4.41 -2.59
CA PHE A 281 13.06 -5.34 -3.16
C PHE A 281 12.76 -5.76 -4.62
N GLY A 282 11.64 -5.33 -5.19
CA GLY A 282 11.16 -5.83 -6.48
C GLY A 282 12.07 -5.59 -7.69
N LYS A 283 12.92 -4.56 -7.66
CA LYS A 283 13.84 -4.20 -8.77
C LYS A 283 15.31 -4.30 -8.41
N VAL A 284 15.63 -4.78 -7.22
CA VAL A 284 16.99 -4.82 -6.68
C VAL A 284 17.60 -6.19 -6.95
N SER A 285 18.90 -6.28 -7.28
CA SER A 285 19.59 -7.57 -7.40
C SER A 285 19.75 -8.26 -6.05
N ASP A 286 20.00 -9.57 -6.04
CA ASP A 286 20.20 -10.30 -4.79
C ASP A 286 21.46 -9.84 -4.05
N GLU A 287 22.51 -9.47 -4.79
CA GLU A 287 23.76 -8.91 -4.26
C GLU A 287 23.52 -7.54 -3.61
N ASP A 288 22.73 -6.67 -4.26
CA ASP A 288 22.38 -5.36 -3.71
C ASP A 288 21.48 -5.47 -2.49
N ILE A 289 20.57 -6.45 -2.43
CA ILE A 289 19.77 -6.75 -1.24
C ILE A 289 20.70 -7.09 -0.07
N ILE A 290 21.61 -8.02 -0.27
CA ILE A 290 22.57 -8.46 0.77
C ILE A 290 23.44 -7.29 1.25
N THR A 291 23.98 -6.53 0.31
CA THR A 291 24.86 -5.39 0.60
C THR A 291 24.09 -4.27 1.29
N GLY A 292 22.91 -3.90 0.77
CA GLY A 292 22.08 -2.83 1.30
C GLY A 292 21.62 -3.11 2.73
N ILE A 293 21.18 -4.33 3.04
CA ILE A 293 20.76 -4.70 4.40
C ILE A 293 21.95 -4.65 5.38
N LYS A 294 23.15 -5.07 4.97
CA LYS A 294 24.35 -4.94 5.81
C LYS A 294 24.72 -3.48 6.08
N ILE A 295 24.59 -2.61 5.08
CA ILE A 295 24.81 -1.16 5.23
C ILE A 295 23.79 -0.56 6.19
N ILE A 296 22.50 -0.88 6.05
CA ILE A 296 21.45 -0.44 6.98
C ILE A 296 21.80 -0.90 8.41
N SER A 297 22.20 -2.16 8.59
CA SER A 297 22.62 -2.70 9.90
C SER A 297 23.80 -1.93 10.52
N LYS A 298 24.83 -1.63 9.72
CA LYS A 298 25.99 -0.81 10.14
C LYS A 298 25.53 0.55 10.65
N ASN A 299 24.67 1.21 9.91
CA ASN A 299 24.19 2.56 10.22
C ASN A 299 23.23 2.59 11.42
N ILE A 300 22.44 1.54 11.66
CA ILE A 300 21.66 1.39 12.91
C ILE A 300 22.59 1.40 14.13
N ARG A 301 23.68 0.63 14.09
CA ARG A 301 24.66 0.59 15.20
C ARG A 301 25.33 1.96 15.46
N ILE A 302 25.56 2.74 14.40
CA ILE A 302 26.08 4.11 14.54
C ILE A 302 25.08 4.99 15.27
N LEU A 303 23.79 4.93 14.91
CA LEU A 303 22.76 5.68 15.61
C LEU A 303 22.59 5.25 17.07
N GLU A 304 22.60 3.96 17.36
CA GLU A 304 22.54 3.44 18.75
C GLU A 304 23.68 3.96 19.60
N ASN A 305 24.91 3.95 19.08
CA ASN A 305 26.09 4.49 19.78
C ASN A 305 26.02 6.01 20.01
N ASN A 306 25.41 6.77 19.11
CA ASN A 306 25.24 8.20 19.26
C ASN A 306 24.20 8.54 20.36
N LEU A 307 23.15 7.75 20.47
CA LEU A 307 22.14 7.91 21.53
C LEU A 307 22.72 7.61 22.92
N THR A 308 23.53 6.55 23.06
CA THR A 308 24.16 6.22 24.36
C THR A 308 25.11 7.32 24.81
N LYS A 309 25.95 7.87 23.92
CA LYS A 309 26.84 8.98 24.23
C LYS A 309 26.12 10.28 24.61
N SER A 310 24.95 10.56 24.05
CA SER A 310 24.16 11.74 24.40
C SER A 310 23.38 11.60 25.72
N SER A 311 23.10 10.36 26.17
CA SER A 311 22.53 10.08 27.49
C SER A 311 23.54 10.13 28.62
N ASP A 312 24.82 9.80 28.38
CA ASP A 312 25.91 9.83 29.37
C ASP A 312 26.45 11.27 29.63
N ASN A 313 26.09 12.23 28.77
CA ASN A 313 26.48 13.65 28.90
C ASN A 313 25.37 14.54 29.47
N LYS A 314 24.26 13.96 29.94
CA LYS A 314 23.18 14.66 30.69
C LYS A 314 23.12 14.18 32.12
#